data_9577bcf2cc0912805b254f980851ec38
#
_entry.id   9577bcf2cc0912805b254f980851ec38
#
_cell.length_a   1.000
_cell.length_b   1.000
_cell.length_c   1.000
_cell.angle_alpha   90.00
_cell.angle_beta   90.00
_cell.angle_gamma   90.00
#
_symmetry.space_group_name_H-M   'P 1'
#
loop_
_entity.id
_entity.type
_entity.pdbx_description
1 polymer ?
#
loop_
_entity_poly.entity_id
_entity_poly.type
_entity_poly.pdbx_seq_one_letter_code
_entity_poly.pdbx_strand_id
1 'polypeptide(L)'
;NPNDIETFTVLKDASATAIYGSRASNGVIIITTKKGSIEGGKPRLRVAYDGNVSMSNVKNTLDMMDADTYRARIRSQYGEESNAYKALGTANTDWQKEIYRTALSTDHNVSVFGGLGTMPFRMSVGYTNQNGILKTSSFNRYTASLNLSPSFLGGMLKMNGNLKGMYAESRFADVGAVGAATQMDPTHSVRDAGETYQKYFGGFFQWTNDGKSLNDPTWLLTNNSLAPANPVSLLEMKADRAKSQSLVGNIEVDYKFHFLPDLRFHANGGMDLSSGKQTTDVDPRSFSNNYYGSYGFEKIDKYNLSF
;
A
#
# COMPACT_ATOMS: atom_id res chain seq x y z
N ASN A 1 11.20 8.67 3.16
CA ASN A 1 10.92 8.39 4.57
C ASN A 1 10.59 9.71 5.27
N PRO A 2 9.43 9.85 5.97
CA PRO A 2 9.07 11.07 6.70
C PRO A 2 10.12 11.48 7.75
N ASN A 3 10.81 10.52 8.36
CA ASN A 3 11.83 10.78 9.39
C ASN A 3 13.08 11.51 8.85
N ASP A 4 13.29 11.51 7.53
CA ASP A 4 14.38 12.22 6.87
C ASP A 4 13.99 13.65 6.43
N ILE A 5 12.73 14.05 6.62
CA ILE A 5 12.25 15.38 6.25
C ILE A 5 12.62 16.37 7.36
N GLU A 6 13.22 17.50 6.97
CA GLU A 6 13.51 18.64 7.84
C GLU A 6 12.41 19.69 7.74
N THR A 7 12.06 20.08 6.50
CA THR A 7 11.00 21.06 6.24
C THR A 7 10.10 20.61 5.11
N PHE A 8 8.84 21.02 5.23
CA PHE A 8 7.82 20.81 4.22
C PHE A 8 7.13 22.16 3.95
N THR A 9 7.30 22.68 2.73
CA THR A 9 6.77 23.99 2.34
C THR A 9 5.84 23.84 1.15
N VAL A 10 4.66 24.41 1.24
CA VAL A 10 3.67 24.42 0.15
C VAL A 10 3.58 25.82 -0.43
N LEU A 11 3.91 25.96 -1.71
CA LEU A 11 3.78 27.20 -2.47
C LEU A 11 2.52 27.14 -3.32
N LYS A 12 1.59 28.07 -3.08
CA LYS A 12 0.31 28.12 -3.79
C LYS A 12 0.18 29.36 -4.69
N ASP A 13 1.01 30.37 -4.47
CA ASP A 13 0.93 31.64 -5.17
C ASP A 13 1.61 31.57 -6.54
N ALA A 14 1.03 32.29 -7.51
CA ALA A 14 1.56 32.33 -8.88
C ALA A 14 2.99 32.87 -8.97
N SER A 15 3.37 33.81 -8.11
CA SER A 15 4.73 34.35 -8.03
C SER A 15 5.75 33.34 -7.56
N ALA A 16 5.38 32.49 -6.60
CA ALA A 16 6.22 31.42 -6.09
C ALA A 16 6.33 30.26 -7.11
N THR A 17 5.28 29.99 -7.87
CA THR A 17 5.25 28.93 -8.87
C THR A 17 5.93 29.30 -10.17
N ALA A 18 6.05 30.59 -10.50
CA ALA A 18 6.73 31.09 -11.71
C ALA A 18 8.19 30.64 -11.82
N ILE A 19 8.88 30.45 -10.69
CA ILE A 19 10.27 29.96 -10.65
C ILE A 19 10.38 28.51 -11.12
N TYR A 20 9.32 27.71 -10.98
CA TYR A 20 9.31 26.27 -11.25
C TYR A 20 8.68 25.88 -12.60
N GLY A 21 8.29 26.90 -13.41
CA GLY A 21 7.78 26.72 -14.76
C GLY A 21 6.34 26.18 -14.81
N SER A 22 5.92 25.75 -16.00
CA SER A 22 4.52 25.33 -16.28
C SER A 22 4.01 24.15 -15.45
N ARG A 23 4.91 23.29 -14.97
CA ARG A 23 4.55 22.18 -14.09
C ARG A 23 4.06 22.63 -12.71
N ALA A 24 4.34 23.85 -12.34
CA ALA A 24 3.98 24.43 -11.05
C ALA A 24 2.60 25.12 -11.04
N SER A 25 1.83 25.06 -12.14
CA SER A 25 0.51 25.73 -12.25
C SER A 25 -0.49 25.34 -11.14
N ASN A 26 -0.34 24.15 -10.57
CA ASN A 26 -1.20 23.65 -9.48
C ASN A 26 -0.55 23.81 -8.09
N GLY A 27 0.57 24.56 -7.99
CA GLY A 27 1.35 24.72 -6.78
C GLY A 27 2.61 23.84 -6.74
N VAL A 28 3.47 24.13 -5.76
CA VAL A 28 4.75 23.42 -5.55
C VAL A 28 4.85 22.96 -4.11
N ILE A 29 5.28 21.74 -3.91
CA ILE A 29 5.66 21.21 -2.61
C ILE A 29 7.17 21.08 -2.56
N ILE A 30 7.80 21.84 -1.67
CA ILE A 30 9.26 21.79 -1.44
C ILE A 30 9.51 20.94 -0.21
N ILE A 31 10.28 19.88 -0.37
CA ILE A 31 10.71 19.00 0.72
C ILE A 31 12.20 19.14 0.90
N THR A 32 12.60 19.68 2.06
CA THR A 32 14.02 19.72 2.46
C THR A 32 14.29 18.53 3.36
N THR A 33 15.37 17.82 3.09
CA THR A 33 15.75 16.66 3.90
C THR A 33 16.87 17.00 4.87
N LYS A 34 16.86 16.35 6.04
CA LYS A 34 17.87 16.48 7.08
C LYS A 34 19.26 16.19 6.50
N LYS A 35 20.21 17.06 6.82
CA LYS A 35 21.62 16.94 6.43
C LYS A 35 22.48 16.56 7.62
N GLY A 36 23.70 16.13 7.37
CA GLY A 36 24.73 16.05 8.39
C GLY A 36 25.18 17.44 8.84
N SER A 37 25.64 17.56 10.06
CA SER A 37 26.19 18.80 10.60
C SER A 37 27.48 18.54 11.38
N ILE A 38 28.41 19.52 11.35
CA ILE A 38 29.59 19.55 12.19
C ILE A 38 29.37 20.67 13.20
N GLU A 39 29.14 20.31 14.45
CA GLU A 39 28.96 21.29 15.55
C GLU A 39 30.30 21.64 16.20
N GLY A 40 30.56 22.92 16.34
CA GLY A 40 31.76 23.43 17.02
C GLY A 40 33.08 23.04 16.36
N GLY A 41 33.06 22.78 15.04
CA GLY A 41 34.29 22.44 14.28
C GLY A 41 34.87 21.05 14.58
N LYS A 42 34.22 20.25 15.44
CA LYS A 42 34.67 18.89 15.79
C LYS A 42 33.78 17.85 15.15
N PRO A 43 34.34 16.84 14.44
CA PRO A 43 33.58 15.75 13.91
C PRO A 43 33.00 14.90 15.08
N ARG A 44 31.70 14.86 15.21
CA ARG A 44 30.99 14.01 16.16
C ARG A 44 30.05 13.08 15.41
N LEU A 45 30.15 11.80 15.73
CA LEU A 45 29.21 10.81 15.24
C LEU A 45 28.00 10.75 16.17
N ARG A 46 26.80 10.79 15.59
CA ARG A 46 25.54 10.63 16.32
C ARG A 46 24.73 9.52 15.64
N VAL A 47 24.04 8.75 16.47
CA VAL A 47 23.09 7.75 16.02
C VAL A 47 21.74 8.13 16.59
N ALA A 48 20.71 8.11 15.74
CA ALA A 48 19.33 8.31 16.17
C ALA A 48 18.48 7.12 15.69
N TYR A 49 17.56 6.72 16.55
CA TYR A 49 16.55 5.74 16.25
C TYR A 49 15.18 6.35 16.48
N ASP A 50 14.32 6.25 15.44
CA ASP A 50 12.92 6.64 15.50
C ASP A 50 12.09 5.37 15.29
N GLY A 51 11.21 5.05 16.22
CA GLY A 51 10.35 3.89 16.16
C GLY A 51 8.89 4.22 16.51
N ASN A 52 7.98 3.64 15.79
CA ASN A 52 6.54 3.75 16.02
C ASN A 52 5.87 2.38 15.89
N VAL A 53 4.96 2.09 16.79
CA VAL A 53 4.07 0.94 16.74
C VAL A 53 2.64 1.45 16.84
N SER A 54 1.79 1.05 15.92
CA SER A 54 0.39 1.45 15.89
C SER A 54 -0.53 0.24 15.78
N MET A 55 -1.69 0.33 16.40
CA MET A 55 -2.75 -0.67 16.33
C MET A 55 -4.01 -0.01 15.80
N SER A 56 -4.60 -0.61 14.77
CA SER A 56 -5.82 -0.11 14.14
C SER A 56 -6.92 -1.15 14.17
N ASN A 57 -8.13 -0.70 14.50
CA ASN A 57 -9.34 -1.51 14.51
C ASN A 57 -10.42 -0.82 13.70
N VAL A 58 -11.38 -1.58 13.20
CA VAL A 58 -12.61 -1.00 12.68
C VAL A 58 -13.33 -0.27 13.81
N LYS A 59 -13.73 0.98 13.56
CA LYS A 59 -14.40 1.80 14.57
C LYS A 59 -15.88 1.48 14.67
N ASN A 60 -16.54 1.40 13.52
CA ASN A 60 -17.98 1.14 13.42
C ASN A 60 -18.22 0.18 12.27
N THR A 61 -19.16 -0.74 12.47
CA THR A 61 -19.75 -1.61 11.46
C THR A 61 -21.22 -1.24 11.31
N LEU A 62 -21.84 -1.68 10.25
CA LEU A 62 -23.30 -1.54 10.08
C LEU A 62 -23.98 -2.53 11.02
N ASP A 63 -25.11 -2.11 11.59
CA ASP A 63 -25.98 -2.98 12.37
C ASP A 63 -26.79 -3.88 11.41
N MET A 64 -26.42 -5.15 11.37
CA MET A 64 -26.99 -6.15 10.48
C MET A 64 -27.85 -7.13 11.28
N MET A 65 -28.85 -7.71 10.63
CA MET A 65 -29.62 -8.78 11.24
C MET A 65 -28.74 -9.98 11.55
N ASP A 66 -28.84 -10.50 12.75
CA ASP A 66 -28.27 -11.80 13.09
C ASP A 66 -29.06 -12.94 12.41
N ALA A 67 -28.52 -14.14 12.45
CA ALA A 67 -29.12 -15.28 11.76
C ALA A 67 -30.52 -15.63 12.30
N ASP A 68 -30.79 -15.45 13.59
CA ASP A 68 -32.09 -15.80 14.18
C ASP A 68 -33.17 -14.78 13.78
N THR A 69 -32.83 -13.51 13.82
CA THR A 69 -33.70 -12.43 13.31
C THR A 69 -33.95 -12.60 11.81
N TYR A 70 -32.92 -12.96 11.04
CA TYR A 70 -33.05 -13.18 9.60
C TYR A 70 -33.94 -14.37 9.29
N ARG A 71 -33.77 -15.52 9.97
CA ARG A 71 -34.65 -16.71 9.84
C ARG A 71 -36.09 -16.40 10.19
N ALA A 72 -36.31 -15.70 11.31
CA ALA A 72 -37.65 -15.28 11.72
C ALA A 72 -38.32 -14.37 10.67
N ARG A 73 -37.55 -13.47 10.06
CA ARG A 73 -38.04 -12.58 8.99
C ARG A 73 -38.44 -13.37 7.74
N ILE A 74 -37.58 -14.29 7.26
CA ILE A 74 -37.86 -15.10 6.10
C ILE A 74 -39.08 -16.03 6.35
N ARG A 75 -39.16 -16.66 7.54
CA ARG A 75 -40.30 -17.47 7.96
C ARG A 75 -41.60 -16.66 7.93
N SER A 76 -41.58 -15.47 8.49
CA SER A 76 -42.78 -14.60 8.55
C SER A 76 -43.22 -14.15 7.15
N GLN A 77 -42.30 -13.91 6.24
CA GLN A 77 -42.58 -13.35 4.92
C GLN A 77 -42.98 -14.40 3.89
N TYR A 78 -42.36 -15.56 3.93
CA TYR A 78 -42.49 -16.60 2.89
C TYR A 78 -43.07 -17.92 3.41
N GLY A 79 -43.13 -18.15 4.71
CA GLY A 79 -43.55 -19.43 5.32
C GLY A 79 -42.45 -20.48 5.34
N GLU A 80 -42.61 -21.49 6.21
CA GLU A 80 -41.65 -22.57 6.40
C GLU A 80 -41.51 -23.52 5.19
N GLU A 81 -42.57 -23.68 4.41
CA GLU A 81 -42.57 -24.55 3.24
C GLU A 81 -41.91 -23.91 2.00
N SER A 82 -41.57 -22.64 2.06
CA SER A 82 -40.96 -21.93 0.94
C SER A 82 -39.54 -22.41 0.66
N ASN A 83 -39.12 -22.32 -0.60
CA ASN A 83 -37.72 -22.57 -0.99
C ASN A 83 -36.78 -21.60 -0.30
N ALA A 84 -37.22 -20.35 -0.07
CA ALA A 84 -36.44 -19.35 0.63
C ALA A 84 -36.10 -19.76 2.09
N TYR A 85 -37.08 -20.34 2.80
CA TYR A 85 -36.85 -20.81 4.16
C TYR A 85 -36.00 -22.10 4.18
N LYS A 86 -36.27 -23.03 3.27
CA LYS A 86 -35.52 -24.29 3.14
C LYS A 86 -34.08 -24.11 2.72
N ALA A 87 -33.74 -22.97 2.11
CA ALA A 87 -32.39 -22.62 1.71
C ALA A 87 -31.56 -22.01 2.84
N LEU A 88 -32.17 -21.68 4.00
CA LEU A 88 -31.44 -21.10 5.13
C LEU A 88 -30.52 -22.14 5.77
N GLY A 89 -29.30 -21.70 6.10
CA GLY A 89 -28.34 -22.49 6.85
C GLY A 89 -28.58 -22.49 8.36
N THR A 90 -27.71 -23.18 9.08
CA THR A 90 -27.78 -23.31 10.55
C THR A 90 -26.76 -22.45 11.30
N ALA A 91 -25.88 -21.75 10.57
CA ALA A 91 -24.86 -20.90 11.16
C ALA A 91 -25.42 -19.57 11.69
N ASN A 92 -24.58 -18.82 12.38
CA ASN A 92 -24.79 -17.42 12.75
C ASN A 92 -23.49 -16.67 12.51
N THR A 93 -23.35 -16.15 11.29
CA THR A 93 -22.09 -15.56 10.81
C THR A 93 -22.19 -14.04 10.78
N ASP A 94 -21.36 -13.37 11.53
CA ASP A 94 -21.11 -11.93 11.40
C ASP A 94 -20.08 -11.70 10.30
N TRP A 95 -20.56 -11.52 9.07
CA TRP A 95 -19.71 -11.36 7.90
C TRP A 95 -18.76 -10.15 7.98
N GLN A 96 -19.15 -9.08 8.66
CA GLN A 96 -18.29 -7.92 8.85
C GLN A 96 -17.09 -8.27 9.76
N LYS A 97 -17.32 -9.06 10.80
CA LYS A 97 -16.25 -9.57 11.66
C LYS A 97 -15.27 -10.49 10.92
N GLU A 98 -15.80 -11.26 9.96
CA GLU A 98 -15.00 -12.21 9.20
C GLU A 98 -14.02 -11.54 8.23
N ILE A 99 -14.31 -10.34 7.77
CA ILE A 99 -13.44 -9.61 6.83
C ILE A 99 -12.44 -8.67 7.51
N TYR A 100 -12.72 -8.23 8.74
CA TYR A 100 -11.86 -7.31 9.46
C TYR A 100 -10.91 -8.01 10.44
N ARG A 101 -9.85 -7.33 10.78
CA ARG A 101 -8.89 -7.73 11.81
C ARG A 101 -8.38 -6.52 12.57
N THR A 102 -7.88 -6.76 13.78
CA THR A 102 -6.96 -5.83 14.45
C THR A 102 -5.65 -5.81 13.67
N ALA A 103 -5.25 -4.65 13.19
CA ALA A 103 -4.05 -4.48 12.38
C ALA A 103 -2.94 -3.85 13.20
N LEU A 104 -1.81 -4.53 13.32
CA LEU A 104 -0.59 -4.02 13.91
C LEU A 104 0.33 -3.50 12.83
N SER A 105 0.85 -2.28 13.00
CA SER A 105 1.79 -1.66 12.08
C SER A 105 3.00 -1.14 12.82
N THR A 106 4.16 -1.18 12.20
CA THR A 106 5.42 -0.72 12.78
C THR A 106 6.21 0.12 11.78
N ASP A 107 6.91 1.13 12.29
CA ASP A 107 7.84 1.94 11.52
C ASP A 107 9.13 2.10 12.32
N HIS A 108 10.27 1.83 11.68
CA HIS A 108 11.58 1.88 12.32
C HIS A 108 12.54 2.62 11.41
N ASN A 109 13.29 3.55 11.95
CA ASN A 109 14.30 4.30 11.22
C ASN A 109 15.56 4.46 12.07
N VAL A 110 16.69 4.08 11.52
CA VAL A 110 18.00 4.30 12.12
C VAL A 110 18.76 5.29 11.26
N SER A 111 19.28 6.34 11.85
CA SER A 111 20.14 7.31 11.16
C SER A 111 21.45 7.53 11.89
N VAL A 112 22.51 7.62 11.08
CA VAL A 112 23.85 7.93 11.52
C VAL A 112 24.28 9.23 10.83
N PHE A 113 24.68 10.22 11.59
CA PHE A 113 25.03 11.53 11.04
C PHE A 113 26.13 12.20 11.84
N GLY A 114 26.83 13.12 11.21
CA GLY A 114 27.94 13.83 11.84
C GLY A 114 28.92 14.34 10.81
N GLY A 115 30.21 14.36 11.16
CA GLY A 115 31.28 14.76 10.28
C GLY A 115 32.38 13.68 10.17
N LEU A 116 32.88 13.47 8.96
CA LEU A 116 34.12 12.74 8.68
C LEU A 116 35.19 13.79 8.30
N GLY A 117 36.00 14.24 9.28
CA GLY A 117 36.83 15.38 9.11
C GLY A 117 36.01 16.65 8.85
N THR A 118 36.18 17.27 7.68
CA THR A 118 35.45 18.48 7.25
C THR A 118 34.19 18.16 6.43
N MET A 119 33.86 16.91 6.26
CA MET A 119 32.71 16.45 5.44
C MET A 119 31.52 16.07 6.33
N PRO A 120 30.45 16.89 6.40
CA PRO A 120 29.20 16.51 6.98
C PRO A 120 28.57 15.35 6.19
N PHE A 121 28.02 14.39 6.91
CA PHE A 121 27.29 13.28 6.28
C PHE A 121 26.07 12.88 7.11
N ARG A 122 25.08 12.32 6.44
CA ARG A 122 23.95 11.63 7.05
C ARG A 122 23.61 10.39 6.23
N MET A 123 23.43 9.29 6.91
CA MET A 123 22.93 8.04 6.35
C MET A 123 21.75 7.58 7.17
N SER A 124 20.69 7.09 6.52
CA SER A 124 19.56 6.49 7.21
C SER A 124 19.09 5.21 6.52
N VAL A 125 18.54 4.30 7.31
CA VAL A 125 17.85 3.09 6.84
C VAL A 125 16.53 2.99 7.59
N GLY A 126 15.45 2.80 6.85
CA GLY A 126 14.10 2.71 7.40
C GLY A 126 13.38 1.44 6.94
N TYR A 127 12.56 0.91 7.81
CA TYR A 127 11.63 -0.18 7.56
C TYR A 127 10.24 0.19 8.06
N THR A 128 9.24 0.05 7.19
CA THR A 128 7.84 0.27 7.51
C THR A 128 7.06 -1.00 7.20
N ASN A 129 6.30 -1.52 8.15
CA ASN A 129 5.30 -2.55 7.95
C ASN A 129 3.94 -1.99 8.34
N GLN A 130 3.02 -1.90 7.40
CA GLN A 130 1.65 -1.44 7.63
C GLN A 130 0.67 -2.53 7.24
N ASN A 131 -0.15 -2.94 8.18
CA ASN A 131 -1.25 -3.85 7.92
C ASN A 131 -2.57 -3.09 7.91
N GLY A 132 -3.44 -3.39 6.95
CA GLY A 132 -4.78 -2.84 6.90
C GLY A 132 -5.75 -3.60 7.79
N ILE A 133 -6.81 -2.93 8.24
CA ILE A 133 -7.91 -3.54 9.01
C ILE A 133 -8.73 -4.53 8.19
N LEU A 134 -8.81 -4.35 6.87
CA LEU A 134 -9.36 -5.36 5.98
C LEU A 134 -8.32 -6.48 5.80
N LYS A 135 -8.73 -7.73 6.04
CA LYS A 135 -7.84 -8.91 5.93
C LYS A 135 -7.10 -8.89 4.58
N THR A 136 -5.92 -9.46 4.52
CA THR A 136 -5.01 -9.56 3.37
C THR A 136 -4.32 -8.25 2.93
N SER A 137 -4.80 -7.08 3.33
CA SER A 137 -4.14 -5.80 3.01
C SER A 137 -2.84 -5.62 3.79
N SER A 138 -1.74 -5.36 3.09
CA SER A 138 -0.43 -5.12 3.72
C SER A 138 0.47 -4.26 2.84
N PHE A 139 1.36 -3.53 3.51
CA PHE A 139 2.37 -2.69 2.86
C PHE A 139 3.68 -2.80 3.62
N ASN A 140 4.77 -3.16 2.91
CA ASN A 140 6.12 -3.18 3.44
C ASN A 140 6.98 -2.22 2.63
N ARG A 141 7.77 -1.40 3.30
CA ARG A 141 8.68 -0.46 2.64
C ARG A 141 10.03 -0.45 3.31
N TYR A 142 11.06 -0.55 2.51
CA TYR A 142 12.46 -0.39 2.87
C TYR A 142 12.98 0.91 2.25
N THR A 143 13.67 1.71 3.01
CA THR A 143 14.27 2.97 2.54
C THR A 143 15.73 3.05 2.97
N ALA A 144 16.56 3.61 2.10
CA ALA A 144 17.92 3.98 2.44
C ALA A 144 18.20 5.37 1.89
N SER A 145 18.89 6.20 2.67
CA SER A 145 19.31 7.51 2.22
C SER A 145 20.76 7.81 2.60
N LEU A 146 21.44 8.55 1.73
CA LEU A 146 22.79 9.04 1.94
C LEU A 146 22.83 10.51 1.54
N ASN A 147 23.30 11.35 2.43
CA ASN A 147 23.64 12.76 2.17
C ASN A 147 25.09 12.98 2.52
N LEU A 148 25.84 13.60 1.60
CA LEU A 148 27.22 13.99 1.76
C LEU A 148 27.36 15.45 1.38
N SER A 149 28.01 16.26 2.21
CA SER A 149 28.22 17.70 1.97
C SER A 149 29.68 18.11 2.15
N PRO A 150 30.61 17.54 1.34
CA PRO A 150 32.03 17.87 1.44
C PRO A 150 32.31 19.33 1.05
N SER A 151 33.33 19.89 1.69
CA SER A 151 33.87 21.22 1.39
C SER A 151 35.37 21.12 1.23
N PHE A 152 35.87 21.63 0.11
CA PHE A 152 37.27 21.58 -0.27
C PHE A 152 37.82 22.97 -0.51
N LEU A 153 39.14 23.09 -0.66
CA LEU A 153 39.85 24.35 -1.00
C LEU A 153 39.50 25.52 -0.05
N GLY A 154 39.50 25.23 1.26
CA GLY A 154 39.15 26.26 2.24
C GLY A 154 37.70 26.78 2.14
N GLY A 155 36.80 26.01 1.58
CA GLY A 155 35.39 26.38 1.43
C GLY A 155 35.05 27.00 0.08
N MET A 156 36.00 27.08 -0.85
CA MET A 156 35.74 27.58 -2.21
C MET A 156 34.95 26.57 -3.07
N LEU A 157 35.19 25.27 -2.88
CA LEU A 157 34.42 24.19 -3.54
C LEU A 157 33.54 23.53 -2.50
N LYS A 158 32.23 23.69 -2.65
CA LYS A 158 31.20 23.00 -1.86
C LYS A 158 30.43 22.06 -2.76
N MET A 159 30.23 20.87 -2.28
CA MET A 159 29.38 19.88 -2.98
C MET A 159 28.27 19.41 -2.02
N ASN A 160 27.16 19.05 -2.59
CA ASN A 160 26.07 18.42 -1.85
C ASN A 160 25.50 17.30 -2.68
N GLY A 161 25.70 16.07 -2.23
CA GLY A 161 25.20 14.86 -2.89
C GLY A 161 24.11 14.20 -2.04
N ASN A 162 23.00 13.87 -2.67
CA ASN A 162 21.92 13.09 -2.07
C ASN A 162 21.65 11.87 -2.91
N LEU A 163 21.48 10.72 -2.26
CA LEU A 163 21.03 9.50 -2.88
C LEU A 163 19.98 8.85 -1.98
N LYS A 164 18.83 8.49 -2.54
CA LYS A 164 17.72 7.86 -1.82
C LYS A 164 17.21 6.68 -2.60
N GLY A 165 17.19 5.52 -1.96
CA GLY A 165 16.60 4.30 -2.49
C GLY A 165 15.34 3.92 -1.72
N MET A 166 14.37 3.37 -2.41
CA MET A 166 13.15 2.80 -1.84
C MET A 166 12.82 1.50 -2.54
N TYR A 167 12.39 0.52 -1.75
CA TYR A 167 11.74 -0.69 -2.22
C TYR A 167 10.47 -0.90 -1.42
N ALA A 168 9.35 -1.13 -2.08
CA ALA A 168 8.08 -1.38 -1.40
C ALA A 168 7.33 -2.55 -2.03
N GLU A 169 6.64 -3.30 -1.18
CA GLU A 169 5.72 -4.38 -1.54
C GLU A 169 4.35 -4.08 -0.94
N SER A 170 3.32 -4.13 -1.77
CA SER A 170 1.92 -3.96 -1.37
C SER A 170 1.12 -5.20 -1.71
N ARG A 171 0.20 -5.57 -0.85
CA ARG A 171 -0.91 -6.47 -1.17
C ARG A 171 -2.21 -5.72 -0.97
N PHE A 172 -3.00 -5.61 -2.02
CA PHE A 172 -4.29 -4.95 -2.00
C PHE A 172 -5.38 -5.96 -1.67
N ALA A 173 -6.20 -5.64 -0.68
CA ALA A 173 -7.40 -6.41 -0.40
C ALA A 173 -8.49 -6.06 -1.42
N ASP A 174 -9.33 -7.02 -1.77
CA ASP A 174 -10.51 -6.74 -2.58
C ASP A 174 -11.54 -5.98 -1.74
N VAL A 175 -11.71 -4.70 -2.03
CA VAL A 175 -12.65 -3.83 -1.31
C VAL A 175 -14.11 -4.19 -1.54
N GLY A 176 -14.41 -4.96 -2.59
CA GLY A 176 -15.74 -5.51 -2.84
C GLY A 176 -16.23 -6.41 -1.70
N ALA A 177 -15.31 -6.99 -0.92
CA ALA A 177 -15.63 -7.77 0.27
C ALA A 177 -16.44 -6.99 1.32
N VAL A 178 -16.25 -5.66 1.42
CA VAL A 178 -16.99 -4.82 2.37
C VAL A 178 -18.47 -4.75 1.99
N GLY A 179 -18.78 -4.49 0.72
CA GLY A 179 -20.15 -4.50 0.22
C GLY A 179 -20.78 -5.89 0.29
N ALA A 180 -20.04 -6.92 -0.11
CA ALA A 180 -20.51 -8.31 -0.05
C ALA A 180 -20.86 -8.73 1.39
N ALA A 181 -20.07 -8.34 2.39
CA ALA A 181 -20.32 -8.66 3.79
C ALA A 181 -21.62 -8.08 4.35
N THR A 182 -22.11 -6.97 3.78
CA THR A 182 -23.40 -6.38 4.18
C THR A 182 -24.61 -6.99 3.46
N GLN A 183 -24.38 -7.78 2.45
CA GLN A 183 -25.45 -8.41 1.64
C GLN A 183 -25.54 -9.93 1.83
N MET A 184 -24.51 -10.52 2.44
CA MET A 184 -24.43 -11.97 2.60
C MET A 184 -25.38 -12.46 3.69
N ASP A 185 -26.00 -13.61 3.43
CA ASP A 185 -26.91 -14.29 4.35
C ASP A 185 -26.16 -14.73 5.63
N PRO A 186 -26.58 -14.28 6.82
CA PRO A 186 -25.91 -14.62 8.07
C PRO A 186 -26.13 -16.08 8.52
N THR A 187 -27.03 -16.82 7.87
CA THR A 187 -27.36 -18.22 8.26
C THR A 187 -26.37 -19.25 7.73
N HIS A 188 -25.46 -18.84 6.86
CA HIS A 188 -24.42 -19.69 6.28
C HIS A 188 -23.06 -19.43 6.90
N SER A 189 -22.28 -20.49 7.06
CA SER A 189 -20.87 -20.38 7.48
C SER A 189 -19.98 -19.87 6.36
N VAL A 190 -18.85 -19.28 6.71
CA VAL A 190 -17.84 -18.82 5.74
C VAL A 190 -17.38 -19.94 4.82
N ARG A 191 -17.22 -21.14 5.38
CA ARG A 191 -16.76 -22.32 4.65
C ARG A 191 -17.80 -23.43 4.73
N ASP A 192 -17.84 -24.22 3.68
CA ASP A 192 -18.68 -25.41 3.58
C ASP A 192 -17.80 -26.62 3.25
N ALA A 193 -18.01 -27.71 4.01
CA ALA A 193 -17.27 -28.96 3.85
C ALA A 193 -17.79 -29.84 2.69
N GLY A 194 -18.91 -29.48 2.08
CA GLY A 194 -19.49 -30.21 0.98
C GLY A 194 -18.54 -30.34 -0.21
N GLU A 195 -18.56 -31.50 -0.87
CA GLU A 195 -17.66 -31.81 -1.98
C GLU A 195 -17.72 -30.77 -3.09
N THR A 196 -18.90 -30.25 -3.39
CA THR A 196 -19.14 -29.19 -4.37
C THR A 196 -18.38 -27.92 -4.03
N TYR A 197 -18.50 -27.47 -2.77
CA TYR A 197 -17.82 -26.24 -2.34
C TYR A 197 -16.30 -26.41 -2.31
N GLN A 198 -15.81 -27.58 -1.91
CA GLN A 198 -14.38 -27.88 -1.92
C GLN A 198 -13.81 -27.86 -3.34
N LYS A 199 -14.50 -28.49 -4.27
CA LYS A 199 -14.04 -28.63 -5.66
C LYS A 199 -14.13 -27.32 -6.45
N TYR A 200 -15.25 -26.60 -6.34
CA TYR A 200 -15.57 -25.49 -7.24
C TYR A 200 -15.43 -24.11 -6.61
N PHE A 201 -15.42 -24.01 -5.27
CA PHE A 201 -15.35 -22.73 -4.57
C PHE A 201 -14.22 -22.68 -3.52
N GLY A 202 -13.26 -23.62 -3.58
CA GLY A 202 -12.15 -23.65 -2.62
C GLY A 202 -12.57 -23.83 -1.16
N GLY A 203 -13.74 -24.43 -0.95
CA GLY A 203 -14.33 -24.65 0.37
C GLY A 203 -15.07 -23.45 0.95
N PHE A 204 -15.30 -22.41 0.17
CA PHE A 204 -16.14 -21.28 0.58
C PHE A 204 -17.59 -21.51 0.21
N PHE A 205 -18.51 -21.18 1.11
CA PHE A 205 -19.93 -21.14 0.78
C PHE A 205 -20.18 -20.10 -0.32
N GLN A 206 -20.99 -20.46 -1.31
CA GLN A 206 -21.39 -19.57 -2.39
C GLN A 206 -22.80 -19.89 -2.86
N TRP A 207 -23.62 -18.87 -3.06
CA TRP A 207 -24.91 -19.03 -3.74
C TRP A 207 -24.72 -19.37 -5.21
N THR A 208 -25.35 -20.43 -5.66
CA THR A 208 -25.34 -20.88 -7.05
C THR A 208 -26.71 -20.76 -7.66
N ASN A 209 -26.82 -20.72 -8.99
CA ASN A 209 -28.09 -20.82 -9.67
C ASN A 209 -28.59 -22.28 -9.60
N ASP A 210 -29.75 -22.46 -8.98
CA ASP A 210 -30.46 -23.74 -9.00
C ASP A 210 -30.91 -24.10 -10.42
N GLY A 211 -30.74 -25.32 -10.82
CA GLY A 211 -31.41 -25.90 -12.00
C GLY A 211 -30.54 -26.69 -12.96
N LYS A 212 -29.23 -26.76 -12.77
CA LYS A 212 -28.38 -27.70 -13.50
C LYS A 212 -27.64 -28.62 -12.55
N SER A 213 -27.69 -29.91 -12.83
CA SER A 213 -26.98 -30.94 -12.09
C SER A 213 -25.47 -30.70 -12.21
N LEU A 214 -24.73 -30.83 -11.11
CA LEU A 214 -23.28 -30.86 -11.10
C LEU A 214 -22.66 -31.94 -12.01
N ASN A 215 -23.44 -32.91 -12.40
CA ASN A 215 -23.04 -33.99 -13.29
C ASN A 215 -23.28 -33.67 -14.79
N ASP A 216 -23.84 -32.51 -15.11
CA ASP A 216 -24.00 -32.07 -16.49
C ASP A 216 -22.65 -31.53 -16.99
N PRO A 217 -22.00 -32.13 -18.01
CA PRO A 217 -20.72 -31.65 -18.53
C PRO A 217 -20.81 -30.26 -19.17
N THR A 218 -22.00 -29.77 -19.46
CA THR A 218 -22.26 -28.41 -19.94
C THR A 218 -22.55 -27.42 -18.79
N TRP A 219 -22.50 -27.91 -17.55
CA TRP A 219 -22.74 -27.10 -16.37
C TRP A 219 -21.57 -26.13 -16.16
N LEU A 220 -21.66 -24.97 -16.76
CA LEU A 220 -20.89 -23.83 -16.33
C LEU A 220 -21.51 -23.33 -15.03
N LEU A 221 -20.71 -23.24 -13.99
CA LEU A 221 -21.05 -22.54 -12.76
C LEU A 221 -21.51 -21.12 -13.11
N THR A 222 -22.79 -21.01 -13.44
CA THR A 222 -23.37 -19.71 -13.68
C THR A 222 -23.55 -19.06 -12.31
N ASN A 223 -22.76 -18.02 -12.08
CA ASN A 223 -22.88 -17.19 -10.91
C ASN A 223 -24.32 -16.73 -10.79
N ASN A 224 -24.90 -16.85 -9.60
CA ASN A 224 -26.13 -16.14 -9.32
C ASN A 224 -25.77 -14.65 -9.25
N SER A 225 -26.05 -13.92 -10.33
CA SER A 225 -25.72 -12.49 -10.45
C SER A 225 -26.49 -11.61 -9.45
N LEU A 226 -27.52 -12.16 -8.82
CA LEU A 226 -28.32 -11.49 -7.79
C LEU A 226 -27.77 -11.71 -6.37
N ALA A 227 -26.85 -12.66 -6.20
CA ALA A 227 -26.27 -12.99 -4.91
C ALA A 227 -24.85 -12.41 -4.78
N PRO A 228 -24.47 -11.94 -3.59
CA PRO A 228 -23.11 -11.50 -3.34
C PRO A 228 -22.13 -12.68 -3.40
N ALA A 229 -20.89 -12.41 -3.80
CA ALA A 229 -19.79 -13.33 -3.59
C ALA A 229 -19.50 -13.50 -2.09
N ASN A 230 -18.99 -14.66 -1.69
CA ASN A 230 -18.50 -14.83 -0.32
C ASN A 230 -17.40 -13.80 -0.02
N PRO A 231 -17.57 -12.90 0.96
CA PRO A 231 -16.66 -11.79 1.17
C PRO A 231 -15.24 -12.23 1.60
N VAL A 232 -15.14 -13.37 2.30
CA VAL A 232 -13.83 -13.91 2.68
C VAL A 232 -13.13 -14.55 1.48
N SER A 233 -13.87 -15.18 0.59
CA SER A 233 -13.30 -15.73 -0.65
C SER A 233 -12.74 -14.63 -1.55
N LEU A 234 -13.40 -13.47 -1.63
CA LEU A 234 -12.88 -12.30 -2.38
C LEU A 234 -11.52 -11.85 -1.85
N LEU A 235 -11.30 -11.95 -0.54
CA LEU A 235 -10.03 -11.56 0.09
C LEU A 235 -8.94 -12.63 -0.05
N GLU A 236 -9.29 -13.91 0.07
CA GLU A 236 -8.31 -14.98 0.16
C GLU A 236 -7.96 -15.60 -1.20
N MET A 237 -8.92 -15.67 -2.14
CA MET A 237 -8.74 -16.30 -3.45
C MET A 237 -8.25 -15.35 -4.53
N LYS A 238 -8.03 -14.06 -4.19
CA LYS A 238 -7.41 -13.06 -5.06
C LYS A 238 -6.19 -12.48 -4.40
N ALA A 239 -5.09 -12.43 -5.12
CA ALA A 239 -3.84 -11.83 -4.67
C ALA A 239 -3.40 -10.73 -5.65
N ASP A 240 -3.79 -9.50 -5.35
CA ASP A 240 -3.34 -8.31 -6.06
C ASP A 240 -2.13 -7.73 -5.33
N ARG A 241 -0.95 -7.78 -5.96
CA ARG A 241 0.33 -7.40 -5.37
C ARG A 241 1.06 -6.42 -6.26
N ALA A 242 1.63 -5.39 -5.64
CA ALA A 242 2.52 -4.47 -6.32
C ALA A 242 3.90 -4.46 -5.65
N LYS A 243 4.93 -4.39 -6.50
CA LYS A 243 6.31 -4.11 -6.09
C LYS A 243 6.74 -2.83 -6.75
N SER A 244 7.31 -1.92 -5.99
CA SER A 244 7.85 -0.67 -6.51
C SER A 244 9.24 -0.42 -5.97
N GLN A 245 10.08 0.14 -6.80
CA GLN A 245 11.43 0.56 -6.46
C GLN A 245 11.70 1.93 -7.06
N SER A 246 12.43 2.75 -6.31
CA SER A 246 12.79 4.08 -6.74
C SER A 246 14.20 4.40 -6.26
N LEU A 247 14.96 5.06 -7.13
CA LEU A 247 16.26 5.63 -6.82
C LEU A 247 16.25 7.09 -7.26
N VAL A 248 16.36 7.99 -6.28
CA VAL A 248 16.40 9.43 -6.51
C VAL A 248 17.75 9.95 -6.04
N GLY A 249 18.41 10.69 -6.88
CA GLY A 249 19.70 11.29 -6.55
C GLY A 249 19.84 12.69 -7.13
N ASN A 250 20.59 13.52 -6.43
CA ASN A 250 21.04 14.78 -6.98
C ASN A 250 22.45 15.11 -6.49
N ILE A 251 23.17 15.85 -7.29
CA ILE A 251 24.46 16.42 -6.96
C ILE A 251 24.45 17.90 -7.31
N GLU A 252 24.87 18.68 -6.35
CA GLU A 252 25.02 20.13 -6.46
C GLU A 252 26.48 20.49 -6.24
N VAL A 253 27.01 21.36 -7.05
CA VAL A 253 28.40 21.85 -6.99
C VAL A 253 28.37 23.36 -7.01
N ASP A 254 29.01 23.97 -6.02
CA ASP A 254 29.23 25.44 -5.92
C ASP A 254 30.72 25.70 -5.81
N TYR A 255 31.29 26.38 -6.81
CA TYR A 255 32.68 26.71 -6.85
C TYR A 255 32.90 28.23 -6.94
N LYS A 256 33.61 28.81 -5.96
CA LYS A 256 34.08 30.19 -5.98
C LYS A 256 35.48 30.23 -6.58
N PHE A 257 35.65 31.04 -7.64
CA PHE A 257 36.96 31.17 -8.26
C PHE A 257 37.94 31.90 -7.33
N HIS A 258 39.09 31.31 -7.09
CA HIS A 258 40.10 31.88 -6.17
C HIS A 258 40.67 33.20 -6.64
N PHE A 259 40.73 33.44 -7.97
CA PHE A 259 41.23 34.68 -8.56
C PHE A 259 40.14 35.78 -8.67
N LEU A 260 38.87 35.45 -8.56
CA LEU A 260 37.73 36.36 -8.59
C LEU A 260 36.61 35.79 -7.69
N PRO A 261 36.71 36.03 -6.35
CA PRO A 261 35.79 35.38 -5.39
C PRO A 261 34.31 35.73 -5.56
N ASP A 262 34.01 36.84 -6.24
CA ASP A 262 32.63 37.21 -6.58
C ASP A 262 32.06 36.40 -7.73
N LEU A 263 32.92 35.77 -8.54
CA LEU A 263 32.48 34.85 -9.60
C LEU A 263 32.30 33.44 -9.02
N ARG A 264 31.09 32.89 -9.23
CA ARG A 264 30.71 31.56 -8.80
C ARG A 264 30.26 30.73 -9.98
N PHE A 265 30.65 29.48 -9.97
CA PHE A 265 30.07 28.45 -10.81
C PHE A 265 29.15 27.60 -9.94
N HIS A 266 27.87 27.49 -10.36
CA HIS A 266 26.90 26.65 -9.72
C HIS A 266 26.34 25.68 -10.75
N ALA A 267 26.34 24.39 -10.39
CA ALA A 267 25.73 23.34 -11.20
C ALA A 267 24.91 22.38 -10.32
N ASN A 268 23.79 21.95 -10.81
CA ASN A 268 22.95 20.96 -10.16
C ASN A 268 22.51 19.94 -11.20
N GLY A 269 22.67 18.64 -10.87
CA GLY A 269 22.21 17.53 -11.70
C GLY A 269 21.41 16.55 -10.85
N GLY A 270 20.30 16.04 -11.39
CA GLY A 270 19.43 15.13 -10.68
C GLY A 270 18.98 13.96 -11.54
N MET A 271 18.69 12.85 -10.88
CA MET A 271 18.09 11.66 -11.48
C MET A 271 16.93 11.15 -10.62
N ASP A 272 15.89 10.67 -11.27
CA ASP A 272 14.77 9.96 -10.67
C ASP A 272 14.48 8.73 -11.54
N LEU A 273 14.78 7.57 -10.98
CA LEU A 273 14.58 6.28 -11.62
C LEU A 273 13.55 5.52 -10.80
N SER A 274 12.46 5.12 -11.42
CA SER A 274 11.44 4.33 -10.74
C SER A 274 10.94 3.19 -11.61
N SER A 275 10.67 2.06 -10.98
CA SER A 275 10.08 0.88 -11.61
C SER A 275 9.00 0.32 -10.70
N GLY A 276 7.87 -0.04 -11.29
CA GLY A 276 6.75 -0.69 -10.61
C GLY A 276 6.27 -1.90 -11.39
N LYS A 277 5.94 -2.96 -10.67
CA LYS A 277 5.30 -4.16 -11.22
C LYS A 277 4.09 -4.50 -10.37
N GLN A 278 2.92 -4.61 -10.99
CA GLN A 278 1.72 -5.14 -10.37
C GLN A 278 1.42 -6.52 -10.93
N THR A 279 0.97 -7.43 -10.08
CA THR A 279 0.51 -8.77 -10.45
C THR A 279 -0.81 -9.04 -9.77
N THR A 280 -1.76 -9.53 -10.54
CA THR A 280 -3.05 -10.02 -10.05
C THR A 280 -3.13 -11.51 -10.33
N ASP A 281 -3.37 -12.29 -9.29
CA ASP A 281 -3.52 -13.74 -9.34
C ASP A 281 -4.88 -14.11 -8.70
N VAL A 282 -5.72 -14.82 -9.45
CA VAL A 282 -7.05 -15.22 -9.01
C VAL A 282 -7.16 -16.74 -9.11
N ASP A 283 -7.46 -17.39 -8.00
CA ASP A 283 -7.68 -18.84 -7.94
C ASP A 283 -8.79 -19.25 -8.92
N PRO A 284 -8.60 -20.30 -9.74
CA PRO A 284 -9.62 -20.82 -10.67
C PRO A 284 -10.96 -21.13 -10.02
N ARG A 285 -10.96 -21.44 -8.73
CA ARG A 285 -12.17 -21.72 -7.96
C ARG A 285 -12.82 -20.47 -7.38
N SER A 286 -12.26 -19.28 -7.65
CA SER A 286 -12.85 -18.03 -7.19
C SER A 286 -14.12 -17.72 -7.95
N PHE A 287 -15.17 -17.36 -7.22
CA PHE A 287 -16.44 -16.89 -7.80
C PHE A 287 -16.24 -15.70 -8.75
N SER A 288 -15.30 -14.83 -8.48
CA SER A 288 -15.03 -13.62 -9.29
C SER A 288 -14.42 -13.92 -10.66
N ASN A 289 -14.02 -15.15 -10.93
CA ASN A 289 -13.33 -15.50 -12.16
C ASN A 289 -13.88 -16.71 -12.90
N ASN A 290 -15.13 -17.06 -12.63
CA ASN A 290 -15.88 -18.04 -13.41
C ASN A 290 -15.12 -19.33 -13.74
N TYR A 291 -14.41 -19.94 -12.75
CA TYR A 291 -13.78 -21.23 -12.91
C TYR A 291 -12.42 -21.26 -13.63
N TYR A 292 -12.03 -20.22 -14.34
CA TYR A 292 -10.79 -20.28 -15.15
C TYR A 292 -9.55 -19.74 -14.45
N GLY A 293 -9.70 -18.98 -13.38
CA GLY A 293 -8.59 -18.23 -12.80
C GLY A 293 -8.09 -17.12 -13.72
N SER A 294 -7.30 -16.23 -13.21
CA SER A 294 -6.60 -15.24 -14.03
C SER A 294 -5.27 -14.87 -13.45
N TYR A 295 -4.36 -14.53 -14.35
CA TYR A 295 -3.08 -13.93 -14.01
C TYR A 295 -2.85 -12.73 -14.91
N GLY A 296 -2.61 -11.59 -14.29
CA GLY A 296 -2.26 -10.36 -15.00
C GLY A 296 -1.02 -9.74 -14.40
N PHE A 297 -0.26 -9.02 -15.21
CA PHE A 297 0.80 -8.15 -14.71
C PHE A 297 0.89 -6.87 -15.52
N GLU A 298 1.30 -5.81 -14.85
CA GLU A 298 1.66 -4.53 -15.45
C GLU A 298 3.04 -4.13 -14.95
N LYS A 299 3.87 -3.59 -15.84
CA LYS A 299 5.19 -3.04 -15.48
C LYS A 299 5.31 -1.63 -16.02
N ILE A 300 5.71 -0.69 -15.17
CA ILE A 300 5.92 0.71 -15.52
C ILE A 300 7.34 1.08 -15.09
N ASP A 301 8.15 1.56 -16.02
CA ASP A 301 9.47 2.13 -15.76
C ASP A 301 9.46 3.63 -16.11
N LYS A 302 9.99 4.45 -15.20
CA LYS A 302 10.11 5.91 -15.39
C LYS A 302 11.54 6.33 -15.15
N TYR A 303 12.04 7.15 -16.06
CA TYR A 303 13.39 7.73 -16.00
C TYR A 303 13.28 9.23 -16.20
N ASN A 304 13.85 9.99 -15.30
CA ASN A 304 13.90 11.44 -15.38
C ASN A 304 15.32 11.92 -15.02
N LEU A 305 15.91 12.71 -15.89
CA LEU A 305 17.20 13.38 -15.66
C LEU A 305 16.97 14.87 -15.71
N SER A 306 17.57 15.60 -14.80
CA SER A 306 17.51 17.06 -14.70
C SER A 306 18.90 17.64 -14.52
N PHE A 307 19.14 18.80 -15.17
CA PHE A 307 20.39 19.53 -15.11
C PHE A 307 20.13 20.97 -14.76
#